data_ec2246b0869644dd5a49b52e533334cc
#
_entry.id   ec2246b0869644dd5a49b52e533334cc
#
_cell.length_a   1.000
_cell.length_b   1.000
_cell.length_c   1.000
_cell.angle_alpha   90.00
_cell.angle_beta   90.00
_cell.angle_gamma   90.00
#
_symmetry.space_group_name_H-M   'P 1'
#
loop_
_entity.id
_entity.type
_entity.pdbx_description
1 polymer ?
#
loop_
_entity_poly.entity_id
_entity_poly.type
_entity_poly.pdbx_seq_one_letter_code
_entity_poly.pdbx_strand_id
1 'polypeptide(L)'
;MDALPVELLRLIYSYCDHESIPNLRATSTTLAEVGYEYLLSPHFTSLNWRNDIDRLHCIALHERLRGSIKSINIFLGDLSQGDAWTTSWAQHFVVPPVERAELMAQAKAEFDKISSGRKQVGPLHLRADDLREACSALPNLRDLEVSFARYPSTLNNTCIQQTFFYPNCRKMDRQEAYQNLDAIMLALHGIKLSSFKVDRLPLEVFRMPNHRSQWFAHAQSFHSLSSLNLTLDPSGLQGPTSAFRAVNGLGRILQLATNIKHLKLAFHPYSSEHSKFALSFRELFFGFTYTQLTDLMLEGISCDEEDLKEFLGRHGATLTRLRLGGRGLAKPFEASHGGIHLYEGTFRSLFTGLRKRLPNLERMHLEGIFDCEHQDLPTHESYNFYPLNDENWEEVPKPGWVRSSRNTISCLPFEQYVLYGGVYPGKNALVQQDG
;
A
#
# COMPACT_ATOMS: atom_id res chain seq x y z
N MET A 1 21.39 -9.05 36.29
CA MET A 1 20.37 -9.30 35.29
C MET A 1 19.88 -10.75 35.21
N ASP A 2 20.73 -11.72 35.52
CA ASP A 2 20.37 -13.16 35.49
C ASP A 2 19.25 -13.59 36.45
N ALA A 3 18.86 -12.74 37.39
CA ALA A 3 17.74 -12.96 38.31
C ALA A 3 16.39 -12.42 37.83
N LEU A 4 16.36 -11.78 36.65
CA LEU A 4 15.11 -11.28 36.10
C LEU A 4 14.32 -12.39 35.45
N PRO A 5 12.97 -12.41 35.56
CA PRO A 5 12.11 -13.29 34.81
C PRO A 5 12.33 -13.12 33.27
N VAL A 6 12.15 -14.20 32.53
CA VAL A 6 12.36 -14.24 31.06
C VAL A 6 11.50 -13.19 30.36
N GLU A 7 10.31 -12.93 30.86
CA GLU A 7 9.37 -11.94 30.32
C GLU A 7 9.95 -10.52 30.38
N LEU A 8 10.61 -10.18 31.48
CA LEU A 8 11.27 -8.87 31.63
C LEU A 8 12.52 -8.79 30.75
N LEU A 9 13.27 -9.88 30.60
CA LEU A 9 14.40 -9.93 29.67
C LEU A 9 13.94 -9.73 28.21
N ARG A 10 12.84 -10.39 27.82
CA ARG A 10 12.20 -10.16 26.51
C ARG A 10 11.76 -8.72 26.31
N LEU A 11 11.19 -8.10 27.35
CA LEU A 11 10.81 -6.70 27.29
C LEU A 11 12.04 -5.79 27.09
N ILE A 12 13.13 -6.05 27.83
CA ILE A 12 14.40 -5.30 27.65
C ILE A 12 14.88 -5.44 26.19
N TYR A 13 14.95 -6.66 25.66
CA TYR A 13 15.37 -6.88 24.28
C TYR A 13 14.48 -6.19 23.25
N SER A 14 13.20 -6.08 23.51
CA SER A 14 12.27 -5.40 22.59
C SER A 14 12.51 -3.89 22.45
N TYR A 15 13.21 -3.28 23.42
CA TYR A 15 13.63 -1.88 23.40
C TYR A 15 15.08 -1.67 22.92
N CYS A 16 15.85 -2.74 22.75
CA CYS A 16 17.22 -2.62 22.25
C CYS A 16 17.24 -2.39 20.74
N ASP A 17 18.15 -1.55 20.27
CA ASP A 17 18.49 -1.51 18.87
C ASP A 17 19.21 -2.80 18.44
N HIS A 18 19.17 -3.06 17.13
CA HIS A 18 19.70 -4.31 16.57
C HIS A 18 21.21 -4.49 16.79
N GLU A 19 21.96 -3.38 16.88
CA GLU A 19 23.42 -3.39 17.10
C GLU A 19 23.78 -3.71 18.57
N SER A 20 22.93 -3.32 19.51
CA SER A 20 23.11 -3.59 20.94
C SER A 20 22.77 -5.03 21.34
N ILE A 21 21.94 -5.75 20.59
CA ILE A 21 21.52 -7.11 20.91
C ILE A 21 22.69 -8.09 21.02
N PRO A 22 23.65 -8.15 20.07
CA PRO A 22 24.82 -9.05 20.20
C PRO A 22 25.65 -8.75 21.43
N ASN A 23 25.85 -7.47 21.77
CA ASN A 23 26.61 -7.04 22.93
C ASN A 23 25.92 -7.46 24.24
N LEU A 24 24.62 -7.25 24.34
CA LEU A 24 23.84 -7.66 25.51
C LEU A 24 23.87 -9.18 25.69
N ARG A 25 23.78 -9.94 24.61
CA ARG A 25 23.90 -11.40 24.63
C ARG A 25 25.26 -11.91 25.11
N ALA A 26 26.32 -11.15 24.84
CA ALA A 26 27.68 -11.53 25.28
C ALA A 26 27.90 -11.37 26.79
N THR A 27 26.97 -10.76 27.53
CA THR A 27 27.14 -10.45 28.96
C THR A 27 26.78 -11.62 29.89
N SER A 28 25.85 -12.52 29.50
CA SER A 28 25.51 -13.70 30.29
C SER A 28 24.85 -14.79 29.43
N THR A 29 24.88 -16.03 29.93
CA THR A 29 24.26 -17.18 29.25
C THR A 29 22.73 -17.03 29.15
N THR A 30 22.08 -16.55 30.21
CA THR A 30 20.64 -16.31 30.25
C THR A 30 20.24 -15.27 29.21
N LEU A 31 20.98 -14.16 29.14
CA LEU A 31 20.78 -13.14 28.13
C LEU A 31 21.07 -13.66 26.72
N ALA A 32 22.11 -14.48 26.55
CA ALA A 32 22.40 -15.12 25.25
C ALA A 32 21.25 -15.98 24.76
N GLU A 33 20.62 -16.75 25.65
CA GLU A 33 19.47 -17.60 25.33
C GLU A 33 18.23 -16.79 24.92
N VAL A 34 17.81 -15.85 25.74
CA VAL A 34 16.63 -15.00 25.46
C VAL A 34 16.85 -14.10 24.24
N GLY A 35 18.03 -13.51 24.14
CA GLY A 35 18.38 -12.59 23.04
C GLY A 35 18.51 -13.28 21.68
N TYR A 36 18.47 -14.61 21.61
CA TYR A 36 18.53 -15.35 20.35
C TYR A 36 17.31 -15.02 19.46
N GLU A 37 16.14 -14.85 20.06
CA GLU A 37 14.90 -14.51 19.37
C GLU A 37 14.94 -13.11 18.70
N TYR A 38 15.87 -12.27 19.12
CA TYR A 38 16.02 -10.86 18.69
C TYR A 38 17.19 -10.62 17.74
N LEU A 39 17.97 -11.68 17.41
CA LEU A 39 19.10 -11.56 16.48
C LEU A 39 18.71 -11.19 15.05
N LEU A 40 17.51 -11.55 14.67
CA LEU A 40 16.98 -11.22 13.35
C LEU A 40 15.90 -10.16 13.49
N SER A 41 15.86 -9.23 12.53
CA SER A 41 14.71 -8.36 12.36
C SER A 41 13.43 -9.20 12.23
N PRO A 42 12.31 -8.82 12.87
CA PRO A 42 11.05 -9.51 12.70
C PRO A 42 10.49 -9.38 11.26
N HIS A 43 11.08 -8.49 10.46
CA HIS A 43 10.72 -8.22 9.08
C HIS A 43 11.78 -8.80 8.15
N PHE A 44 11.44 -9.88 7.47
CA PHE A 44 12.30 -10.44 6.44
C PHE A 44 12.03 -9.75 5.10
N THR A 45 13.09 -9.29 4.43
CA THR A 45 12.99 -8.64 3.13
C THR A 45 13.68 -9.50 2.06
N SER A 46 12.92 -9.88 1.04
CA SER A 46 13.38 -10.56 -0.16
C SER A 46 13.51 -9.59 -1.32
N LEU A 47 14.66 -9.58 -1.96
CA LEU A 47 15.01 -8.69 -3.06
C LEU A 47 15.26 -9.51 -4.32
N ASN A 48 14.81 -9.00 -5.45
CA ASN A 48 14.87 -9.73 -6.74
C ASN A 48 16.28 -9.83 -7.36
N TRP A 49 17.28 -9.20 -6.76
CA TRP A 49 18.70 -9.30 -7.20
C TRP A 49 19.59 -10.08 -6.23
N ARG A 50 18.98 -10.73 -5.24
CA ARG A 50 19.66 -11.61 -4.27
C ARG A 50 18.91 -12.92 -4.16
N ASN A 51 19.63 -13.96 -3.74
CA ASN A 51 19.02 -15.26 -3.46
C ASN A 51 18.44 -15.31 -2.04
N ASP A 52 17.49 -14.40 -1.76
CA ASP A 52 16.93 -14.23 -0.42
C ASP A 52 15.93 -15.35 -0.05
N ILE A 53 15.37 -16.06 -1.02
CA ILE A 53 14.46 -17.19 -0.73
C ILE A 53 15.21 -18.34 -0.07
N ASP A 54 16.42 -18.67 -0.54
CA ASP A 54 17.26 -19.68 0.11
C ASP A 54 17.64 -19.24 1.53
N ARG A 55 17.93 -17.95 1.72
CA ARG A 55 18.18 -17.40 3.06
C ARG A 55 16.95 -17.53 3.96
N LEU A 56 15.74 -17.26 3.46
CA LEU A 56 14.51 -17.46 4.21
C LEU A 56 14.33 -18.93 4.61
N HIS A 57 14.61 -19.83 3.68
CA HIS A 57 14.56 -21.27 3.93
C HIS A 57 15.55 -21.69 5.02
N CYS A 58 16.80 -21.24 4.98
CA CYS A 58 17.79 -21.49 6.03
C CYS A 58 17.33 -20.99 7.40
N ILE A 59 16.70 -19.79 7.47
CA ILE A 59 16.14 -19.24 8.72
C ILE A 59 14.98 -20.10 9.21
N ALA A 60 14.10 -20.52 8.31
CA ALA A 60 12.91 -21.30 8.61
C ALA A 60 13.25 -22.70 9.17
N LEU A 61 14.32 -23.31 8.66
CA LEU A 61 14.84 -24.59 9.15
C LEU A 61 15.60 -24.46 10.49
N HIS A 62 16.04 -23.24 10.85
CA HIS A 62 16.79 -23.04 12.07
C HIS A 62 15.84 -22.94 13.27
N GLU A 63 15.86 -23.94 14.14
CA GLU A 63 14.90 -24.15 15.23
C GLU A 63 14.69 -22.93 16.13
N ARG A 64 15.76 -22.16 16.40
CA ARG A 64 15.74 -20.99 17.29
C ARG A 64 15.44 -19.67 16.55
N LEU A 65 15.77 -19.54 15.25
CA LEU A 65 15.60 -18.29 14.51
C LEU A 65 14.23 -18.19 13.82
N ARG A 66 13.62 -19.32 13.48
CA ARG A 66 12.32 -19.34 12.78
C ARG A 66 11.21 -18.60 13.52
N GLY A 67 11.28 -18.54 14.86
CA GLY A 67 10.33 -17.81 15.70
C GLY A 67 10.45 -16.29 15.62
N SER A 68 11.57 -15.76 15.14
CA SER A 68 11.82 -14.32 15.06
C SER A 68 11.03 -13.65 13.92
N ILE A 69 10.76 -14.37 12.82
CA ILE A 69 10.12 -13.79 11.64
C ILE A 69 8.62 -13.66 11.83
N LYS A 70 8.13 -12.44 11.75
CA LYS A 70 6.70 -12.09 11.86
C LYS A 70 6.11 -11.58 10.54
N SER A 71 6.94 -10.97 9.71
CA SER A 71 6.51 -10.48 8.39
C SER A 71 7.52 -10.81 7.31
N ILE A 72 7.02 -10.99 6.09
CA ILE A 72 7.81 -11.16 4.88
C ILE A 72 7.43 -10.07 3.88
N ASN A 73 8.44 -9.37 3.39
CA ASN A 73 8.30 -8.36 2.34
C ASN A 73 9.02 -8.86 1.09
N ILE A 74 8.29 -9.13 0.01
CA ILE A 74 8.81 -9.64 -1.26
C ILE A 74 8.79 -8.51 -2.29
N PHE A 75 9.97 -8.03 -2.68
CA PHE A 75 10.12 -6.98 -3.68
C PHE A 75 10.50 -7.59 -5.03
N LEU A 76 9.57 -7.56 -5.96
CA LEU A 76 9.70 -8.10 -7.32
C LEU A 76 9.92 -7.00 -8.36
N GLY A 77 9.68 -5.73 -7.99
CA GLY A 77 9.91 -4.57 -8.83
C GLY A 77 11.39 -4.44 -9.22
N ASP A 78 11.63 -4.01 -10.45
CA ASP A 78 12.96 -3.80 -11.00
C ASP A 78 13.18 -2.32 -11.34
N LEU A 79 14.39 -1.83 -11.25
CA LEU A 79 14.73 -0.47 -11.61
C LEU A 79 14.91 -0.36 -13.13
N SER A 80 14.13 0.50 -13.78
CA SER A 80 14.29 0.81 -15.19
C SER A 80 15.44 1.77 -15.40
N GLN A 81 16.40 1.39 -16.24
CA GLN A 81 17.53 2.27 -16.59
C GLN A 81 17.07 3.57 -17.28
N GLY A 82 16.05 3.48 -18.12
CA GLY A 82 15.51 4.65 -18.83
C GLY A 82 14.84 5.64 -17.89
N ASP A 83 14.08 5.15 -16.92
CA ASP A 83 13.38 5.99 -15.94
C ASP A 83 14.35 6.53 -14.87
N ALA A 84 15.42 5.80 -14.58
CA ALA A 84 16.44 6.20 -13.63
C ALA A 84 17.18 7.48 -14.03
N TRP A 85 17.34 7.69 -15.32
CA TRP A 85 18.14 8.80 -15.86
C TRP A 85 17.33 9.90 -16.54
N THR A 86 16.02 9.81 -16.58
CA THR A 86 15.14 10.90 -17.04
C THR A 86 15.06 11.99 -15.98
N THR A 87 15.93 12.91 -16.11
CA THR A 87 16.54 13.80 -15.12
C THR A 87 15.76 15.07 -14.80
N SER A 88 14.48 15.14 -15.01
CA SER A 88 13.73 16.34 -14.60
C SER A 88 13.73 16.57 -13.07
N TRP A 89 13.95 15.52 -12.30
CA TRP A 89 13.94 15.57 -10.83
C TRP A 89 15.20 16.26 -10.24
N ALA A 90 16.36 16.13 -10.87
CA ALA A 90 17.58 16.79 -10.40
C ALA A 90 17.45 18.32 -10.31
N GLN A 91 16.49 18.89 -11.05
CA GLN A 91 16.17 20.32 -11.01
C GLN A 91 15.36 20.73 -9.77
N HIS A 92 14.73 19.77 -9.08
CA HIS A 92 13.84 20.01 -7.94
C HIS A 92 14.54 19.89 -6.58
N PHE A 93 15.76 19.34 -6.53
CA PHE A 93 16.52 19.28 -5.28
C PHE A 93 17.26 20.59 -5.01
N VAL A 94 17.06 21.12 -3.82
CA VAL A 94 17.84 22.24 -3.28
C VAL A 94 19.18 21.70 -2.73
N VAL A 95 19.91 20.95 -3.54
CA VAL A 95 21.23 20.42 -3.18
C VAL A 95 22.29 21.14 -4.02
N PRO A 96 23.40 21.58 -3.42
CA PRO A 96 24.49 22.18 -4.15
C PRO A 96 24.97 21.30 -5.32
N PRO A 97 25.42 21.89 -6.46
CA PRO A 97 25.80 21.10 -7.64
C PRO A 97 26.87 20.04 -7.39
N VAL A 98 27.82 20.29 -6.49
CA VAL A 98 28.89 19.35 -6.14
C VAL A 98 28.32 18.13 -5.41
N GLU A 99 27.51 18.34 -4.36
CA GLU A 99 26.86 17.27 -3.62
C GLU A 99 25.92 16.45 -4.52
N ARG A 100 25.26 17.10 -5.47
CA ARG A 100 24.42 16.45 -6.47
C ARG A 100 25.21 15.50 -7.36
N ALA A 101 26.40 15.91 -7.81
CA ALA A 101 27.27 15.07 -8.64
C ALA A 101 27.73 13.82 -7.87
N GLU A 102 28.11 13.98 -6.62
CA GLU A 102 28.50 12.87 -5.74
C GLU A 102 27.32 11.91 -5.49
N LEU A 103 26.15 12.44 -5.18
CA LEU A 103 24.93 11.66 -4.98
C LEU A 103 24.56 10.83 -6.23
N MET A 104 24.68 11.45 -7.40
CA MET A 104 24.46 10.79 -8.69
C MET A 104 25.48 9.69 -8.98
N ALA A 105 26.74 9.91 -8.67
CA ALA A 105 27.80 8.92 -8.85
C ALA A 105 27.59 7.71 -7.93
N GLN A 106 27.23 7.94 -6.68
CA GLN A 106 26.91 6.90 -5.72
C GLN A 106 25.65 6.11 -6.14
N ALA A 107 24.58 6.80 -6.55
CA ALA A 107 23.36 6.16 -7.04
C ALA A 107 23.62 5.30 -8.27
N LYS A 108 24.49 5.74 -9.17
CA LYS A 108 24.90 4.96 -10.34
C LYS A 108 25.67 3.69 -9.94
N ALA A 109 26.63 3.80 -9.04
CA ALA A 109 27.38 2.65 -8.56
C ALA A 109 26.46 1.62 -7.87
N GLU A 110 25.51 2.08 -7.10
CA GLU A 110 24.52 1.22 -6.45
C GLU A 110 23.58 0.56 -7.48
N PHE A 111 23.11 1.31 -8.48
CA PHE A 111 22.32 0.76 -9.59
C PHE A 111 23.08 -0.32 -10.37
N ASP A 112 24.35 -0.08 -10.70
CA ASP A 112 25.20 -1.03 -11.43
C ASP A 112 25.40 -2.33 -10.61
N LYS A 113 25.54 -2.21 -9.29
CA LYS A 113 25.60 -3.38 -8.38
C LYS A 113 24.31 -4.19 -8.40
N ILE A 114 23.15 -3.54 -8.31
CA ILE A 114 21.84 -4.18 -8.35
C ILE A 114 21.62 -4.84 -9.71
N SER A 115 21.89 -4.12 -10.79
CA SER A 115 21.74 -4.62 -12.16
C SER A 115 22.62 -5.84 -12.42
N SER A 116 23.85 -5.86 -11.88
CA SER A 116 24.75 -7.00 -11.95
C SER A 116 24.25 -8.19 -11.16
N GLY A 117 23.78 -7.97 -9.93
CA GLY A 117 23.13 -9.01 -9.13
C GLY A 117 21.91 -9.59 -9.81
N ARG A 118 21.06 -8.73 -10.40
CA ARG A 118 19.86 -9.14 -11.15
C ARG A 118 20.19 -10.03 -12.35
N LYS A 119 21.27 -9.71 -13.08
CA LYS A 119 21.75 -10.54 -14.20
C LYS A 119 22.26 -11.91 -13.73
N GLN A 120 22.85 -11.98 -12.55
CA GLN A 120 23.36 -13.25 -11.97
C GLN A 120 22.19 -14.13 -11.49
N VAL A 121 21.18 -13.55 -10.83
CA VAL A 121 20.02 -14.29 -10.32
C VAL A 121 19.06 -14.69 -11.46
N GLY A 122 19.01 -13.90 -12.54
CA GLY A 122 18.09 -14.12 -13.65
C GLY A 122 16.64 -13.71 -13.33
N PRO A 123 15.66 -14.07 -14.17
CA PRO A 123 14.25 -13.84 -13.89
C PRO A 123 13.84 -14.55 -12.60
N LEU A 124 13.25 -13.79 -11.66
CA LEU A 124 12.77 -14.36 -10.42
C LEU A 124 11.43 -15.06 -10.66
N HIS A 125 11.46 -16.37 -10.75
CA HIS A 125 10.29 -17.21 -10.70
C HIS A 125 10.21 -17.85 -9.32
N LEU A 126 9.31 -17.33 -8.49
CA LEU A 126 9.07 -17.92 -7.19
C LEU A 126 8.48 -19.31 -7.34
N ARG A 127 9.04 -20.28 -6.65
CA ARG A 127 8.53 -21.65 -6.61
C ARG A 127 7.62 -21.80 -5.40
N ALA A 128 6.41 -22.24 -5.65
CA ALA A 128 5.41 -22.40 -4.59
C ALA A 128 5.86 -23.37 -3.48
N ASP A 129 6.56 -24.43 -3.85
CA ASP A 129 7.00 -25.47 -2.90
C ASP A 129 8.08 -24.94 -1.96
N ASP A 130 9.07 -24.22 -2.49
CA ASP A 130 10.17 -23.65 -1.70
C ASP A 130 9.64 -22.61 -0.71
N LEU A 131 8.72 -21.74 -1.17
CA LEU A 131 8.05 -20.75 -0.31
C LEU A 131 7.13 -21.40 0.73
N ARG A 132 6.41 -22.48 0.36
CA ARG A 132 5.52 -23.19 1.27
C ARG A 132 6.29 -23.82 2.41
N GLU A 133 7.40 -24.51 2.10
CA GLU A 133 8.25 -25.12 3.10
C GLU A 133 8.77 -24.07 4.08
N ALA A 134 9.33 -22.96 3.57
CA ALA A 134 9.79 -21.86 4.39
C ALA A 134 8.68 -21.23 5.23
N CYS A 135 7.57 -20.82 4.60
CA CYS A 135 6.48 -20.12 5.29
C CYS A 135 5.76 -20.99 6.33
N SER A 136 5.58 -22.29 6.05
CA SER A 136 4.93 -23.21 7.00
C SER A 136 5.78 -23.49 8.24
N ALA A 137 7.10 -23.36 8.12
CA ALA A 137 8.03 -23.55 9.24
C ALA A 137 8.19 -22.28 10.11
N LEU A 138 7.59 -21.14 9.73
CA LEU A 138 7.63 -19.87 10.47
C LEU A 138 6.39 -19.70 11.36
N PRO A 139 6.46 -20.04 12.67
CA PRO A 139 5.27 -20.13 13.53
C PRO A 139 4.62 -18.77 13.82
N ASN A 140 5.38 -17.70 13.70
CA ASN A 140 4.94 -16.34 14.03
C ASN A 140 4.64 -15.48 12.79
N LEU A 141 4.68 -16.06 11.59
CA LEU A 141 4.37 -15.34 10.36
C LEU A 141 2.91 -14.87 10.36
N ARG A 142 2.71 -13.55 10.25
CA ARG A 142 1.39 -12.90 10.27
C ARG A 142 1.17 -11.92 9.15
N ASP A 143 2.23 -11.30 8.65
CA ASP A 143 2.13 -10.20 7.70
C ASP A 143 2.91 -10.52 6.43
N LEU A 144 2.29 -10.23 5.30
CA LEU A 144 2.91 -10.36 3.99
C LEU A 144 2.73 -9.08 3.19
N GLU A 145 3.82 -8.56 2.66
CA GLU A 145 3.83 -7.51 1.65
C GLU A 145 4.47 -8.03 0.37
N VAL A 146 3.79 -7.83 -0.76
CA VAL A 146 4.32 -8.13 -2.09
C VAL A 146 4.32 -6.84 -2.90
N SER A 147 5.47 -6.46 -3.42
CA SER A 147 5.58 -5.27 -4.26
C SER A 147 6.12 -5.62 -5.64
N PHE A 148 5.32 -5.30 -6.65
CA PHE A 148 5.68 -5.41 -8.06
C PHE A 148 6.24 -4.10 -8.64
N ALA A 149 6.15 -3.02 -7.89
CA ALA A 149 6.45 -1.69 -8.39
C ALA A 149 7.44 -0.92 -7.53
N ARG A 150 7.64 -1.30 -6.29
CA ARG A 150 8.47 -0.54 -5.36
C ARG A 150 9.88 -1.09 -5.29
N TYR A 151 10.81 -0.19 -5.17
CA TYR A 151 12.13 -0.47 -4.64
C TYR A 151 12.05 -0.43 -3.09
N PRO A 152 12.67 -1.38 -2.37
CA PRO A 152 12.57 -1.42 -0.92
C PRO A 152 13.20 -0.20 -0.27
N SER A 153 12.37 0.60 0.38
CA SER A 153 12.80 1.82 1.08
C SER A 153 13.57 1.56 2.39
N THR A 154 13.61 0.33 2.84
CA THR A 154 14.18 -0.06 4.15
C THR A 154 15.67 -0.34 4.13
N LEU A 155 16.31 -0.33 2.97
CA LEU A 155 17.75 -0.42 2.88
C LEU A 155 18.35 0.97 3.09
N ASN A 156 18.62 1.31 4.36
CA ASN A 156 19.42 2.42 4.86
C ASN A 156 19.76 3.50 3.82
N ASN A 157 18.98 4.61 3.80
CA ASN A 157 19.27 5.85 3.07
C ASN A 157 20.13 5.67 1.80
N THR A 158 19.70 4.74 0.93
CA THR A 158 20.46 4.48 -0.27
C THR A 158 20.39 5.70 -1.17
N CYS A 159 21.48 6.03 -1.82
CA CYS A 159 21.52 7.13 -2.78
C CYS A 159 20.49 6.94 -3.89
N ILE A 160 20.16 5.69 -4.23
CA ILE A 160 19.08 5.35 -5.15
C ILE A 160 17.73 5.87 -4.65
N GLN A 161 17.40 5.71 -3.38
CA GLN A 161 16.10 6.21 -2.85
C GLN A 161 15.99 7.71 -2.91
N GLN A 162 17.11 8.41 -2.71
CA GLN A 162 17.15 9.86 -2.79
C GLN A 162 17.10 10.36 -4.24
N THR A 163 17.54 9.52 -5.19
CA THR A 163 17.67 9.90 -6.59
C THR A 163 16.61 9.33 -7.50
N PHE A 164 16.00 8.20 -7.16
CA PHE A 164 14.95 7.55 -7.96
C PHE A 164 13.61 7.74 -7.31
N PHE A 165 12.73 8.42 -8.02
CA PHE A 165 11.38 8.63 -7.53
C PHE A 165 10.52 7.39 -7.66
N TYR A 166 9.80 7.13 -6.62
CA TYR A 166 8.58 6.38 -6.68
C TYR A 166 7.60 7.03 -7.65
N PRO A 167 7.01 6.30 -8.47
CA PRO A 167 6.89 4.87 -8.71
C PRO A 167 7.56 4.39 -10.00
N ASN A 168 8.70 4.97 -10.37
CA ASN A 168 9.39 4.70 -11.63
C ASN A 168 10.16 3.37 -11.65
N CYS A 169 9.74 2.42 -10.85
CA CYS A 169 10.16 1.06 -11.02
C CYS A 169 9.59 0.51 -12.34
N ARG A 170 10.29 -0.44 -12.93
CA ARG A 170 9.94 -1.15 -14.14
C ARG A 170 8.43 -1.34 -14.25
N LYS A 171 7.90 -1.13 -15.45
CA LYS A 171 6.59 -1.65 -15.80
C LYS A 171 6.62 -3.15 -15.54
N MET A 172 5.77 -3.59 -14.64
CA MET A 172 5.62 -4.98 -14.31
C MET A 172 5.23 -5.77 -15.55
N ASP A 173 5.96 -6.84 -15.85
CA ASP A 173 5.45 -7.84 -16.77
C ASP A 173 4.24 -8.53 -16.13
N ARG A 174 3.08 -8.48 -16.79
CA ARG A 174 1.82 -8.97 -16.23
C ARG A 174 1.82 -10.47 -16.04
N GLN A 175 2.46 -11.21 -16.94
CA GLN A 175 2.56 -12.66 -16.84
C GLN A 175 3.50 -13.04 -15.68
N GLU A 176 4.63 -12.36 -15.53
CA GLU A 176 5.55 -12.53 -14.41
C GLU A 176 4.87 -12.24 -13.07
N ALA A 177 4.09 -11.15 -12.99
CA ALA A 177 3.32 -10.81 -11.79
C ALA A 177 2.29 -11.88 -11.44
N TYR A 178 1.57 -12.37 -12.45
CA TYR A 178 0.57 -13.42 -12.26
C TYR A 178 1.21 -14.71 -11.74
N GLN A 179 2.31 -15.16 -12.35
CA GLN A 179 3.00 -16.39 -11.97
C GLN A 179 3.56 -16.31 -10.55
N ASN A 180 4.20 -15.19 -10.21
CA ASN A 180 4.76 -14.99 -8.87
C ASN A 180 3.66 -14.88 -7.80
N LEU A 181 2.56 -14.20 -8.10
CA LEU A 181 1.44 -14.15 -7.16
C LEU A 181 0.80 -15.53 -6.95
N ASP A 182 0.59 -16.28 -8.02
CA ASP A 182 0.05 -17.65 -7.94
C ASP A 182 0.94 -18.54 -7.05
N ALA A 183 2.26 -18.48 -7.25
CA ALA A 183 3.22 -19.20 -6.40
C ALA A 183 3.14 -18.78 -4.93
N ILE A 184 3.04 -17.47 -4.66
CA ILE A 184 2.90 -16.92 -3.30
C ILE A 184 1.59 -17.41 -2.67
N MET A 185 0.48 -17.31 -3.37
CA MET A 185 -0.83 -17.72 -2.85
C MET A 185 -0.90 -19.22 -2.59
N LEU A 186 -0.30 -20.04 -3.45
CA LEU A 186 -0.16 -21.48 -3.23
C LEU A 186 0.69 -21.80 -2.00
N ALA A 187 1.78 -21.07 -1.80
CA ALA A 187 2.67 -21.24 -0.66
C ALA A 187 1.97 -20.90 0.68
N LEU A 188 1.09 -19.91 0.66
CA LEU A 188 0.38 -19.43 1.85
C LEU A 188 -0.84 -20.27 2.21
N HIS A 189 -1.19 -21.26 1.41
CA HIS A 189 -2.33 -22.10 1.70
C HIS A 189 -2.21 -22.76 3.08
N GLY A 190 -3.19 -22.49 3.95
CA GLY A 190 -3.20 -22.96 5.33
C GLY A 190 -2.50 -22.08 6.35
N ILE A 191 -1.80 -21.01 5.92
CA ILE A 191 -1.16 -20.03 6.81
C ILE A 191 -2.17 -18.94 7.18
N LYS A 192 -2.27 -18.66 8.49
CA LYS A 192 -3.17 -17.62 9.01
C LYS A 192 -2.47 -16.27 9.03
N LEU A 193 -2.60 -15.54 7.92
CA LEU A 193 -2.14 -14.16 7.87
C LEU A 193 -3.15 -13.22 8.56
N SER A 194 -2.63 -12.18 9.21
CA SER A 194 -3.40 -11.03 9.72
C SER A 194 -3.38 -9.83 8.78
N SER A 195 -2.30 -9.67 8.02
CA SER A 195 -2.15 -8.56 7.07
C SER A 195 -1.62 -9.04 5.73
N PHE A 196 -2.23 -8.53 4.66
CA PHE A 196 -1.77 -8.76 3.30
C PHE A 196 -1.77 -7.44 2.52
N LYS A 197 -0.61 -7.09 1.98
CA LYS A 197 -0.41 -5.87 1.21
C LYS A 197 0.21 -6.20 -0.13
N VAL A 198 -0.41 -5.72 -1.21
CA VAL A 198 0.10 -5.86 -2.58
C VAL A 198 -0.04 -4.54 -3.30
N ASP A 199 1.00 -4.14 -3.99
CA ASP A 199 0.96 -3.00 -4.88
C ASP A 199 0.97 -3.41 -6.35
N ARG A 200 0.37 -2.58 -7.18
CA ARG A 200 0.31 -2.68 -8.65
C ARG A 200 -0.01 -4.07 -9.20
N LEU A 201 -0.90 -4.76 -8.52
CA LEU A 201 -1.38 -6.04 -8.95
C LEU A 201 -2.30 -5.89 -10.17
N PRO A 202 -2.09 -6.62 -11.27
CA PRO A 202 -3.04 -6.63 -12.39
C PRO A 202 -4.42 -7.07 -11.90
N LEU A 203 -5.46 -6.26 -12.16
CA LEU A 203 -6.82 -6.57 -11.71
C LEU A 203 -7.36 -7.86 -12.35
N GLU A 204 -6.89 -8.21 -13.55
CA GLU A 204 -7.26 -9.45 -14.24
C GLU A 204 -6.87 -10.73 -13.49
N VAL A 205 -5.98 -10.68 -12.51
CA VAL A 205 -5.64 -11.82 -11.63
C VAL A 205 -6.89 -12.33 -10.90
N PHE A 206 -7.82 -11.45 -10.62
CA PHE A 206 -9.08 -11.80 -9.96
C PHE A 206 -10.15 -12.37 -10.90
N ARG A 207 -9.90 -12.44 -12.22
CA ARG A 207 -10.81 -13.18 -13.08
C ARG A 207 -10.84 -14.63 -12.62
N MET A 208 -12.02 -15.13 -12.36
CA MET A 208 -12.17 -16.53 -12.02
C MET A 208 -11.64 -17.39 -13.17
N PRO A 209 -10.61 -18.21 -12.95
CA PRO A 209 -10.14 -19.15 -13.94
C PRO A 209 -11.21 -20.23 -14.14
N ASN A 210 -11.12 -20.95 -15.26
CA ASN A 210 -11.98 -22.11 -15.53
C ASN A 210 -11.82 -23.21 -14.45
N HIS A 211 -10.70 -23.23 -13.74
CA HIS A 211 -10.42 -24.17 -12.64
C HIS A 211 -10.73 -23.52 -11.28
N ARG A 212 -11.98 -23.59 -10.88
CA ARG A 212 -12.49 -23.00 -9.62
C ARG A 212 -11.78 -23.47 -8.35
N SER A 213 -11.27 -24.71 -8.33
CA SER A 213 -10.65 -25.31 -7.13
C SER A 213 -9.39 -24.60 -6.66
N GLN A 214 -8.50 -24.21 -7.58
CA GLN A 214 -7.28 -23.46 -7.23
C GLN A 214 -7.60 -22.09 -6.69
N TRP A 215 -8.54 -21.39 -7.33
CA TRP A 215 -8.95 -20.07 -6.91
C TRP A 215 -9.53 -20.05 -5.49
N PHE A 216 -10.37 -21.06 -5.15
CA PHE A 216 -10.89 -21.18 -3.79
C PHE A 216 -9.81 -21.51 -2.75
N ALA A 217 -8.81 -22.30 -3.13
CA ALA A 217 -7.67 -22.56 -2.24
C ALA A 217 -6.89 -21.27 -1.93
N HIS A 218 -6.65 -20.43 -2.94
CA HIS A 218 -6.02 -19.12 -2.75
C HIS A 218 -6.90 -18.19 -1.89
N ALA A 219 -8.20 -18.18 -2.14
CA ALA A 219 -9.14 -17.34 -1.44
C ALA A 219 -9.25 -17.65 0.07
N GLN A 220 -9.00 -18.88 0.49
CA GLN A 220 -9.00 -19.26 1.91
C GLN A 220 -7.95 -18.50 2.74
N SER A 221 -6.83 -18.11 2.14
CA SER A 221 -5.79 -17.32 2.82
C SER A 221 -6.28 -15.92 3.22
N PHE A 222 -7.37 -15.41 2.62
CA PHE A 222 -7.97 -14.13 2.96
C PHE A 222 -8.89 -14.17 4.19
N HIS A 223 -9.36 -15.37 4.59
CA HIS A 223 -10.34 -15.49 5.67
C HIS A 223 -9.85 -14.99 7.04
N SER A 224 -8.56 -15.14 7.31
CA SER A 224 -7.96 -14.72 8.59
C SER A 224 -7.53 -13.26 8.63
N LEU A 225 -7.60 -12.54 7.49
CA LEU A 225 -7.08 -11.17 7.39
C LEU A 225 -7.91 -10.19 8.20
N SER A 226 -7.21 -9.36 8.96
CA SER A 226 -7.75 -8.16 9.60
C SER A 226 -7.36 -6.88 8.86
N SER A 227 -6.29 -6.92 8.06
CA SER A 227 -5.81 -5.81 7.24
C SER A 227 -5.56 -6.25 5.80
N LEU A 228 -6.15 -5.55 4.85
CA LEU A 228 -5.99 -5.80 3.42
C LEU A 228 -5.69 -4.49 2.70
N ASN A 229 -4.55 -4.43 2.00
CA ASN A 229 -4.15 -3.27 1.23
C ASN A 229 -3.81 -3.71 -0.20
N LEU A 230 -4.67 -3.38 -1.14
CA LEU A 230 -4.52 -3.70 -2.55
C LEU A 230 -4.43 -2.44 -3.38
N THR A 231 -3.33 -2.30 -4.15
CA THR A 231 -3.24 -1.37 -5.26
C THR A 231 -3.31 -2.16 -6.56
N LEU A 232 -4.34 -1.90 -7.35
CA LEU A 232 -4.75 -2.68 -8.51
C LEU A 232 -4.49 -1.91 -9.80
N ASP A 233 -3.99 -2.61 -10.82
CA ASP A 233 -3.81 -2.07 -12.16
C ASP A 233 -4.89 -2.61 -13.10
N PRO A 234 -5.89 -1.80 -13.47
CA PRO A 234 -6.96 -2.21 -14.39
C PRO A 234 -6.58 -2.11 -15.87
N SER A 235 -5.40 -1.60 -16.23
CA SER A 235 -5.04 -1.25 -17.62
C SER A 235 -4.98 -2.44 -18.59
N GLY A 236 -4.95 -3.68 -18.08
CA GLY A 236 -5.00 -4.91 -18.90
C GLY A 236 -6.40 -5.42 -19.22
N LEU A 237 -7.41 -4.79 -18.66
CA LEU A 237 -8.79 -5.22 -18.89
C LEU A 237 -9.28 -4.78 -20.27
N GLN A 238 -9.66 -5.75 -21.09
CA GLN A 238 -10.19 -5.48 -22.44
C GLN A 238 -11.71 -5.52 -22.43
N GLY A 239 -12.31 -4.34 -22.41
CA GLY A 239 -13.75 -4.14 -22.49
C GLY A 239 -14.54 -4.41 -21.19
N PRO A 240 -15.81 -4.02 -21.17
CA PRO A 240 -16.66 -4.03 -19.96
C PRO A 240 -16.83 -5.42 -19.34
N THR A 241 -17.02 -6.46 -20.16
CA THR A 241 -17.19 -7.83 -19.67
C THR A 241 -15.98 -8.33 -18.90
N SER A 242 -14.78 -7.94 -19.35
CA SER A 242 -13.52 -8.29 -18.70
C SER A 242 -13.39 -7.59 -17.34
N ALA A 243 -13.71 -6.30 -17.30
CA ALA A 243 -13.73 -5.50 -16.08
C ALA A 243 -14.73 -6.08 -15.08
N PHE A 244 -15.96 -6.34 -15.50
CA PHE A 244 -17.00 -6.95 -14.68
C PHE A 244 -16.54 -8.28 -14.05
N ARG A 245 -15.96 -9.18 -14.85
CA ARG A 245 -15.48 -10.48 -14.32
C ARG A 245 -14.37 -10.33 -13.30
N ALA A 246 -13.46 -9.38 -13.50
CA ALA A 246 -12.37 -9.13 -12.58
C ALA A 246 -12.86 -8.49 -11.27
N VAL A 247 -13.74 -7.50 -11.34
CA VAL A 247 -14.37 -6.86 -10.18
C VAL A 247 -15.20 -7.87 -9.39
N ASN A 248 -16.00 -8.71 -10.07
CA ASN A 248 -16.79 -9.75 -9.43
C ASN A 248 -15.90 -10.79 -8.71
N GLY A 249 -14.80 -11.21 -9.34
CA GLY A 249 -13.83 -12.11 -8.72
C GLY A 249 -13.16 -11.51 -7.50
N LEU A 250 -12.74 -10.24 -7.58
CA LEU A 250 -12.21 -9.48 -6.44
C LEU A 250 -13.26 -9.42 -5.32
N GLY A 251 -14.50 -9.08 -5.64
CA GLY A 251 -15.59 -8.99 -4.66
C GLY A 251 -15.82 -10.28 -3.90
N ARG A 252 -15.75 -11.43 -4.58
CA ARG A 252 -15.87 -12.74 -3.93
C ARG A 252 -14.74 -13.04 -2.95
N ILE A 253 -13.51 -12.65 -3.28
CA ILE A 253 -12.38 -12.74 -2.35
C ILE A 253 -12.59 -11.83 -1.14
N LEU A 254 -13.01 -10.59 -1.38
CA LEU A 254 -13.26 -9.62 -0.32
C LEU A 254 -14.35 -10.12 0.65
N GLN A 255 -15.38 -10.76 0.15
CA GLN A 255 -16.42 -11.35 1.00
C GLN A 255 -15.91 -12.49 1.91
N LEU A 256 -14.86 -13.20 1.51
CA LEU A 256 -14.24 -14.24 2.36
C LEU A 256 -13.43 -13.64 3.51
N ALA A 257 -12.94 -12.44 3.36
CA ALA A 257 -12.17 -11.70 4.37
C ALA A 257 -13.09 -11.05 5.43
N THR A 258 -13.89 -11.83 6.12
CA THR A 258 -14.96 -11.35 7.02
C THR A 258 -14.46 -10.56 8.23
N ASN A 259 -13.19 -10.74 8.62
CA ASN A 259 -12.59 -10.14 9.82
C ASN A 259 -11.86 -8.81 9.53
N ILE A 260 -12.04 -8.25 8.34
CA ILE A 260 -11.36 -7.02 7.93
C ILE A 260 -11.74 -5.84 8.84
N LYS A 261 -10.69 -5.22 9.39
CA LYS A 261 -10.74 -3.97 10.18
C LYS A 261 -10.18 -2.80 9.37
N HIS A 262 -9.16 -3.07 8.56
CA HIS A 262 -8.48 -2.08 7.73
C HIS A 262 -8.52 -2.53 6.27
N LEU A 263 -9.18 -1.75 5.43
CA LEU A 263 -9.30 -2.01 4.00
C LEU A 263 -8.78 -0.82 3.20
N LYS A 264 -7.76 -1.05 2.38
CA LYS A 264 -7.33 -0.12 1.34
C LYS A 264 -7.55 -0.74 -0.03
N LEU A 265 -8.30 -0.05 -0.89
CA LEU A 265 -8.45 -0.37 -2.30
C LEU A 265 -8.05 0.85 -3.14
N ALA A 266 -7.01 0.68 -3.95
CA ALA A 266 -6.51 1.69 -4.86
C ALA A 266 -6.50 1.14 -6.29
N PHE A 267 -6.91 1.95 -7.27
CA PHE A 267 -6.95 1.56 -8.68
C PHE A 267 -6.11 2.53 -9.51
N HIS A 268 -4.98 2.04 -10.03
CA HIS A 268 -4.03 2.87 -10.77
C HIS A 268 -3.66 2.24 -12.11
N PRO A 269 -4.22 2.73 -13.24
CA PRO A 269 -3.84 2.25 -14.57
C PRO A 269 -2.45 2.73 -14.97
N TYR A 270 -1.65 1.84 -15.52
CA TYR A 270 -0.31 2.18 -16.04
C TYR A 270 -0.34 3.07 -17.27
N SER A 271 -1.41 2.99 -18.08
CA SER A 271 -1.48 3.61 -19.38
C SER A 271 -2.02 5.03 -19.39
N SER A 272 -2.63 5.48 -18.29
CA SER A 272 -3.20 6.82 -18.18
C SER A 272 -3.09 7.33 -16.75
N GLU A 273 -2.28 8.35 -16.56
CA GLU A 273 -2.05 8.98 -15.24
C GLU A 273 -3.30 9.68 -14.69
N HIS A 274 -4.28 9.98 -15.56
CA HIS A 274 -5.44 10.80 -15.21
C HIS A 274 -6.79 10.06 -15.21
N SER A 275 -6.83 8.82 -15.71
CA SER A 275 -8.07 8.05 -15.74
C SER A 275 -8.29 7.31 -14.42
N LYS A 276 -9.42 7.58 -13.78
CA LYS A 276 -9.88 6.84 -12.62
C LYS A 276 -10.67 5.61 -13.06
N PHE A 277 -10.58 4.54 -12.30
CA PHE A 277 -11.26 3.29 -12.65
C PHE A 277 -12.74 3.35 -12.28
N ALA A 278 -13.62 3.09 -13.26
CA ALA A 278 -15.05 3.00 -13.03
C ALA A 278 -15.40 1.80 -12.16
N LEU A 279 -15.99 2.04 -11.00
CA LEU A 279 -16.27 1.03 -10.00
C LEU A 279 -17.71 1.15 -9.49
N SER A 280 -18.48 0.08 -9.56
CA SER A 280 -19.73 -0.06 -8.82
C SER A 280 -19.50 -0.82 -7.51
N PHE A 281 -19.80 -0.18 -6.40
CA PHE A 281 -19.71 -0.82 -5.07
C PHE A 281 -20.74 -1.91 -4.89
N ARG A 282 -21.88 -1.83 -5.59
CA ARG A 282 -22.89 -2.91 -5.61
C ARG A 282 -22.34 -4.16 -6.28
N GLU A 283 -21.63 -4.01 -7.41
CA GLU A 283 -21.01 -5.13 -8.12
C GLU A 283 -19.83 -5.69 -7.35
N LEU A 284 -19.01 -4.86 -6.71
CA LEU A 284 -17.84 -5.28 -5.96
C LEU A 284 -18.23 -6.01 -4.67
N PHE A 285 -19.13 -5.45 -3.88
CA PHE A 285 -19.43 -5.99 -2.55
C PHE A 285 -20.73 -6.77 -2.45
N PHE A 286 -21.57 -6.79 -3.47
CA PHE A 286 -22.87 -7.54 -3.48
C PHE A 286 -23.71 -7.28 -2.24
N GLY A 287 -23.70 -6.05 -1.70
CA GLY A 287 -24.40 -5.74 -0.46
C GLY A 287 -23.73 -6.26 0.82
N PHE A 288 -22.57 -6.90 0.74
CA PHE A 288 -21.84 -7.41 1.91
C PHE A 288 -21.40 -6.27 2.83
N THR A 289 -21.49 -6.52 4.15
CA THR A 289 -21.10 -5.57 5.19
C THR A 289 -20.05 -6.20 6.09
N TYR A 290 -18.91 -5.52 6.24
CA TYR A 290 -17.88 -5.90 7.18
C TYR A 290 -18.25 -5.45 8.59
N THR A 291 -18.45 -6.38 9.48
CA THR A 291 -18.91 -6.09 10.86
C THR A 291 -17.86 -5.46 11.75
N GLN A 292 -16.58 -5.45 11.32
CA GLN A 292 -15.45 -4.93 12.08
C GLN A 292 -14.66 -3.84 11.35
N LEU A 293 -15.15 -3.34 10.20
CA LEU A 293 -14.42 -2.35 9.42
C LEU A 293 -14.36 -1.01 10.16
N THR A 294 -13.15 -0.62 10.56
CA THR A 294 -12.88 0.62 11.30
C THR A 294 -12.12 1.65 10.47
N ASP A 295 -11.32 1.18 9.49
CA ASP A 295 -10.48 2.05 8.67
C ASP A 295 -10.64 1.67 7.19
N LEU A 296 -11.07 2.64 6.39
CA LEU A 296 -11.29 2.46 4.96
C LEU A 296 -10.54 3.52 4.17
N MET A 297 -9.79 3.07 3.14
CA MET A 297 -9.19 3.94 2.14
C MET A 297 -9.60 3.51 0.74
N LEU A 298 -10.11 4.45 -0.04
CA LEU A 298 -10.51 4.27 -1.44
C LEU A 298 -9.77 5.28 -2.31
N GLU A 299 -9.10 4.82 -3.37
CA GLU A 299 -8.19 5.66 -4.14
C GLU A 299 -8.30 5.37 -5.64
N GLY A 300 -8.29 6.43 -6.48
CA GLY A 300 -8.24 6.31 -7.93
C GLY A 300 -9.49 5.72 -8.57
N ILE A 301 -10.67 6.00 -8.05
CA ILE A 301 -11.94 5.44 -8.51
C ILE A 301 -12.87 6.49 -9.11
N SER A 302 -13.71 6.04 -10.06
CA SER A 302 -14.87 6.76 -10.56
C SER A 302 -16.13 5.97 -10.19
N CYS A 303 -17.12 6.64 -9.60
CA CYS A 303 -18.36 5.99 -9.16
C CYS A 303 -19.51 6.98 -9.09
N ASP A 304 -20.72 6.47 -8.87
CA ASP A 304 -21.88 7.30 -8.56
C ASP A 304 -21.94 7.66 -7.08
N GLU A 305 -22.37 8.87 -6.77
CA GLU A 305 -22.46 9.39 -5.40
C GLU A 305 -23.28 8.46 -4.51
N GLU A 306 -24.46 8.03 -4.97
CA GLU A 306 -25.37 7.23 -4.15
C GLU A 306 -24.84 5.82 -3.90
N ASP A 307 -24.16 5.21 -4.89
CA ASP A 307 -23.50 3.90 -4.73
C ASP A 307 -22.42 3.98 -3.64
N LEU A 308 -21.60 5.03 -3.65
CA LEU A 308 -20.58 5.28 -2.63
C LEU A 308 -21.21 5.56 -1.25
N LYS A 309 -22.25 6.40 -1.19
CA LYS A 309 -22.97 6.68 0.08
C LYS A 309 -23.60 5.44 0.69
N GLU A 310 -24.22 4.60 -0.14
CA GLU A 310 -24.83 3.35 0.32
C GLU A 310 -23.78 2.43 0.91
N PHE A 311 -22.65 2.24 0.19
CA PHE A 311 -21.55 1.43 0.68
C PHE A 311 -20.99 1.93 2.01
N LEU A 312 -20.67 3.22 2.10
CA LEU A 312 -20.14 3.82 3.34
C LEU A 312 -21.16 3.75 4.48
N GLY A 313 -22.44 4.05 4.20
CA GLY A 313 -23.50 4.03 5.19
C GLY A 313 -23.73 2.66 5.83
N ARG A 314 -23.55 1.56 5.08
CA ARG A 314 -23.63 0.20 5.65
C ARG A 314 -22.57 -0.07 6.72
N HIS A 315 -21.45 0.66 6.68
CA HIS A 315 -20.36 0.53 7.65
C HIS A 315 -20.37 1.65 8.71
N GLY A 316 -21.39 2.51 8.73
CA GLY A 316 -21.44 3.68 9.60
C GLY A 316 -21.39 3.35 11.11
N ALA A 317 -21.81 2.17 11.51
CA ALA A 317 -21.76 1.73 12.90
C ALA A 317 -20.33 1.41 13.38
N THR A 318 -19.40 1.10 12.48
CA THR A 318 -18.06 0.63 12.85
C THR A 318 -16.94 1.52 12.31
N LEU A 319 -17.19 2.26 11.23
CA LEU A 319 -16.20 3.06 10.54
C LEU A 319 -15.82 4.29 11.38
N THR A 320 -14.57 4.33 11.83
CA THR A 320 -13.99 5.44 12.61
C THR A 320 -13.07 6.32 11.78
N ARG A 321 -12.43 5.75 10.75
CA ARG A 321 -11.52 6.47 9.87
C ARG A 321 -11.82 6.22 8.41
N LEU A 322 -11.91 7.32 7.64
CA LEU A 322 -12.20 7.30 6.21
C LEU A 322 -11.17 8.12 5.45
N ARG A 323 -10.49 7.50 4.49
CA ARG A 323 -9.66 8.19 3.52
C ARG A 323 -10.26 8.02 2.13
N LEU A 324 -10.54 9.14 1.47
CA LEU A 324 -10.96 9.16 0.08
C LEU A 324 -9.86 9.83 -0.76
N GLY A 325 -9.46 9.15 -1.79
CA GLY A 325 -8.33 9.56 -2.61
C GLY A 325 -6.98 9.20 -2.01
N GLY A 326 -5.93 9.59 -2.71
CA GLY A 326 -4.55 9.31 -2.37
C GLY A 326 -3.61 9.84 -3.43
N ARG A 327 -2.33 9.51 -3.29
CA ARG A 327 -1.28 10.03 -4.15
C ARG A 327 -1.35 9.49 -5.57
N GLY A 328 -1.88 8.31 -5.76
CA GLY A 328 -1.86 7.63 -7.04
C GLY A 328 -0.45 7.25 -7.47
N LEU A 329 -0.20 7.37 -8.76
CA LEU A 329 1.11 7.19 -9.37
C LEU A 329 1.90 8.50 -9.46
N ALA A 330 1.40 9.59 -8.88
CA ALA A 330 2.05 10.88 -8.92
C ALA A 330 3.45 10.83 -8.29
N LYS A 331 4.39 11.43 -8.96
CA LYS A 331 5.73 11.65 -8.41
C LYS A 331 5.65 12.57 -7.19
N PRO A 332 6.65 12.57 -6.31
CA PRO A 332 6.64 13.42 -5.12
C PRO A 332 6.36 14.91 -5.39
N PHE A 333 6.62 15.39 -6.62
CA PHE A 333 6.50 16.81 -7.02
C PHE A 333 5.30 17.08 -7.93
N GLU A 334 4.48 16.08 -8.19
CA GLU A 334 3.29 16.19 -9.02
C GLU A 334 2.04 16.23 -8.15
N ALA A 335 0.96 16.81 -8.67
CA ALA A 335 -0.33 16.75 -8.00
C ALA A 335 -0.78 15.30 -7.84
N SER A 336 -1.43 15.00 -6.73
CA SER A 336 -1.97 13.68 -6.47
C SER A 336 -3.12 13.37 -7.42
N HIS A 337 -3.02 12.28 -8.20
CA HIS A 337 -4.02 11.88 -9.19
C HIS A 337 -4.97 10.79 -8.69
N GLY A 338 -4.73 10.25 -7.49
CA GLY A 338 -5.51 9.17 -6.90
C GLY A 338 -6.84 9.58 -6.26
N GLY A 339 -7.41 10.74 -6.63
CA GLY A 339 -8.66 11.23 -6.08
C GLY A 339 -9.89 10.40 -6.47
N ILE A 340 -11.06 10.98 -6.31
CA ILE A 340 -12.36 10.38 -6.63
C ILE A 340 -13.02 11.16 -7.75
N HIS A 341 -13.65 10.47 -8.70
CA HIS A 341 -14.52 11.07 -9.71
C HIS A 341 -15.96 10.61 -9.51
N LEU A 342 -16.91 11.53 -9.59
CA LEU A 342 -18.35 11.22 -9.54
C LEU A 342 -18.96 11.36 -10.93
N TYR A 343 -19.53 10.26 -11.46
CA TYR A 343 -20.31 10.28 -12.69
C TYR A 343 -21.65 10.99 -12.44
N GLU A 344 -22.34 10.60 -11.39
CA GLU A 344 -23.58 11.22 -10.95
C GLU A 344 -23.43 11.75 -9.53
N GLY A 345 -24.02 12.93 -9.27
CA GLY A 345 -24.01 13.55 -7.96
C GLY A 345 -22.96 14.64 -7.76
N THR A 346 -22.77 15.08 -6.52
CA THR A 346 -21.87 16.18 -6.14
C THR A 346 -21.16 15.89 -4.83
N PHE A 347 -19.94 16.42 -4.65
CA PHE A 347 -19.22 16.28 -3.37
C PHE A 347 -19.92 16.99 -2.22
N ARG A 348 -20.65 18.09 -2.48
CA ARG A 348 -21.46 18.74 -1.46
C ARG A 348 -22.55 17.80 -0.93
N SER A 349 -23.26 17.13 -1.82
CA SER A 349 -24.29 16.16 -1.46
C SER A 349 -23.68 14.94 -0.77
N LEU A 350 -22.55 14.43 -1.30
CA LEU A 350 -21.82 13.31 -0.71
C LEU A 350 -21.43 13.62 0.74
N PHE A 351 -20.68 14.69 1.00
CA PHE A 351 -20.20 15.01 2.34
C PHE A 351 -21.34 15.34 3.31
N THR A 352 -22.41 16.00 2.84
CA THR A 352 -23.61 16.21 3.65
C THR A 352 -24.31 14.90 4.02
N GLY A 353 -24.33 13.95 3.08
CA GLY A 353 -24.89 12.61 3.30
C GLY A 353 -24.07 11.77 4.27
N LEU A 354 -22.74 11.82 4.17
CA LEU A 354 -21.83 11.09 5.04
C LEU A 354 -21.97 11.50 6.51
N ARG A 355 -22.11 12.77 6.80
CA ARG A 355 -22.36 13.28 8.16
C ARG A 355 -23.50 12.57 8.88
N LYS A 356 -24.57 12.24 8.15
CA LYS A 356 -25.76 11.59 8.72
C LYS A 356 -25.60 10.06 8.81
N ARG A 357 -24.82 9.48 7.92
CA ARG A 357 -24.69 8.02 7.75
C ARG A 357 -23.52 7.42 8.52
N LEU A 358 -22.54 8.25 8.96
CA LEU A 358 -21.32 7.81 9.64
C LEU A 358 -21.22 8.42 11.05
N PRO A 359 -22.07 8.01 12.00
CA PRO A 359 -22.13 8.64 13.33
C PRO A 359 -20.88 8.38 14.19
N ASN A 360 -20.12 7.34 13.89
CA ASN A 360 -18.92 6.95 14.64
C ASN A 360 -17.62 7.38 13.96
N LEU A 361 -17.72 8.17 12.89
CA LEU A 361 -16.52 8.65 12.20
C LEU A 361 -15.77 9.65 13.08
N GLU A 362 -14.51 9.35 13.38
CA GLU A 362 -13.61 10.17 14.20
C GLU A 362 -12.69 11.02 13.33
N ARG A 363 -12.34 10.51 12.13
CA ARG A 363 -11.40 11.17 11.23
C ARG A 363 -11.70 10.88 9.77
N MET A 364 -11.60 11.94 8.98
CA MET A 364 -11.71 11.88 7.53
C MET A 364 -10.52 12.57 6.88
N HIS A 365 -9.96 11.98 5.82
CA HIS A 365 -8.93 12.62 5.02
C HIS A 365 -9.27 12.54 3.54
N LEU A 366 -8.98 13.63 2.82
CA LEU A 366 -9.16 13.75 1.37
C LEU A 366 -7.80 14.08 0.74
N GLU A 367 -7.45 13.36 -0.33
CA GLU A 367 -6.20 13.61 -1.05
C GLU A 367 -6.38 13.49 -2.55
N GLY A 368 -5.78 14.42 -3.31
CA GLY A 368 -5.79 14.40 -4.77
C GLY A 368 -6.98 15.13 -5.39
N ILE A 369 -7.21 14.85 -6.66
CA ILE A 369 -8.20 15.57 -7.48
C ILE A 369 -9.58 14.92 -7.35
N PHE A 370 -10.53 15.69 -6.89
CA PHE A 370 -11.95 15.35 -6.77
C PHE A 370 -12.73 16.14 -7.81
N ASP A 371 -13.38 15.47 -8.74
CA ASP A 371 -14.08 16.05 -9.85
C ASP A 371 -15.40 15.32 -10.14
N CYS A 372 -16.34 15.99 -10.76
CA CYS A 372 -17.64 15.45 -11.18
C CYS A 372 -17.76 15.55 -12.70
N GLU A 373 -18.51 14.60 -13.32
CA GLU A 373 -18.72 14.60 -14.78
C GLU A 373 -19.38 15.90 -15.26
N HIS A 374 -20.38 16.39 -14.55
CA HIS A 374 -21.16 17.58 -14.94
C HIS A 374 -20.57 18.85 -14.31
N GLN A 375 -19.39 19.28 -14.80
CA GLN A 375 -18.71 20.47 -14.24
C GLN A 375 -19.40 21.81 -14.56
N ASP A 376 -20.32 21.84 -15.52
CA ASP A 376 -20.96 23.06 -16.00
C ASP A 376 -22.05 23.59 -15.07
N LEU A 377 -22.49 22.85 -14.08
CA LEU A 377 -23.49 23.27 -13.11
C LEU A 377 -22.86 24.06 -11.96
N PRO A 378 -23.45 25.13 -11.48
CA PRO A 378 -22.91 25.95 -10.38
C PRO A 378 -22.68 25.20 -9.08
N THR A 379 -23.32 24.04 -8.91
CA THR A 379 -23.22 23.16 -7.75
C THR A 379 -22.09 22.13 -7.86
N HIS A 380 -21.47 22.00 -9.04
CA HIS A 380 -20.39 21.05 -9.29
C HIS A 380 -19.06 21.75 -9.03
N GLU A 381 -18.45 21.38 -7.94
CA GLU A 381 -17.15 21.90 -7.53
C GLU A 381 -16.10 20.81 -7.68
N SER A 382 -14.95 21.15 -8.26
CA SER A 382 -13.77 20.30 -8.25
C SER A 382 -12.78 20.80 -7.20
N TYR A 383 -12.13 19.86 -6.53
CA TYR A 383 -11.16 20.12 -5.47
C TYR A 383 -9.85 19.41 -5.76
N ASN A 384 -8.76 19.97 -5.27
CA ASN A 384 -7.46 19.32 -5.24
C ASN A 384 -6.91 19.40 -3.81
N PHE A 385 -6.98 18.28 -3.11
CA PHE A 385 -6.60 18.21 -1.70
C PHE A 385 -5.12 17.90 -1.52
N TYR A 386 -4.52 18.47 -0.47
CA TYR A 386 -3.12 18.24 -0.09
C TYR A 386 -2.83 16.75 0.16
N PRO A 387 -1.58 16.33 -0.12
CA PRO A 387 -1.13 15.01 0.27
C PRO A 387 -1.06 14.85 1.79
N LEU A 388 -1.22 13.62 2.25
CA LEU A 388 -1.12 13.20 3.64
C LEU A 388 0.23 12.56 3.92
N ASN A 389 0.76 12.80 5.11
CA ASN A 389 1.77 11.93 5.69
C ASN A 389 1.08 10.65 6.17
N ASP A 390 1.34 9.52 5.49
CA ASP A 390 0.68 8.24 5.76
C ASP A 390 0.92 7.71 7.18
N GLU A 391 2.07 8.04 7.80
CA GLU A 391 2.42 7.52 9.12
C GLU A 391 1.58 8.16 10.23
N ASN A 392 1.37 9.48 10.15
CA ASN A 392 0.77 10.25 11.25
C ASN A 392 -0.63 10.79 10.93
N TRP A 393 -1.15 10.60 9.72
CA TRP A 393 -2.39 11.23 9.25
C TRP A 393 -2.36 12.77 9.30
N GLU A 394 -1.20 13.34 9.08
CA GLU A 394 -1.00 14.78 9.04
C GLU A 394 -0.85 15.26 7.60
N GLU A 395 -1.43 16.41 7.29
CA GLU A 395 -1.22 17.03 5.98
C GLU A 395 0.24 17.42 5.82
N VAL A 396 0.81 17.06 4.68
CA VAL A 396 2.19 17.46 4.35
C VAL A 396 2.20 18.97 4.12
N PRO A 397 3.03 19.73 4.84
CA PRO A 397 3.18 21.18 4.60
C PRO A 397 3.51 21.41 3.13
N LYS A 398 2.96 22.49 2.53
CA LYS A 398 3.24 22.86 1.13
C LYS A 398 4.74 22.76 0.82
N PRO A 399 5.26 21.72 0.22
CA PRO A 399 6.63 21.71 -0.23
C PRO A 399 6.74 22.68 -1.41
N GLY A 400 7.89 23.28 -1.62
CA GLY A 400 8.10 24.26 -2.69
C GLY A 400 7.75 23.78 -4.10
N TRP A 401 7.64 22.47 -4.31
CA TRP A 401 7.24 21.83 -5.56
C TRP A 401 5.73 21.86 -5.83
N VAL A 402 4.89 21.98 -4.81
CA VAL A 402 3.43 22.15 -4.96
C VAL A 402 3.07 23.53 -5.54
N ARG A 403 4.09 24.42 -5.72
CA ARG A 403 3.90 25.71 -6.39
C ARG A 403 3.32 25.60 -7.81
N SER A 404 3.42 24.46 -8.47
CA SER A 404 2.80 24.24 -9.79
C SER A 404 1.31 23.92 -9.71
N SER A 405 0.81 23.43 -8.58
CA SER A 405 -0.61 23.18 -8.36
C SER A 405 -1.21 24.34 -7.55
N ARG A 406 -1.44 25.47 -8.19
CA ARG A 406 -1.95 26.73 -7.60
C ARG A 406 -3.28 26.63 -6.86
N ASN A 407 -3.92 25.45 -6.84
CA ASN A 407 -5.28 25.26 -6.38
C ASN A 407 -5.43 24.12 -5.34
N THR A 408 -4.37 23.74 -4.64
CA THR A 408 -4.50 22.74 -3.57
C THR A 408 -5.10 23.35 -2.32
N ILE A 409 -6.02 22.64 -1.68
CA ILE A 409 -6.71 23.05 -0.47
C ILE A 409 -6.53 22.03 0.65
N SER A 410 -6.65 22.50 1.90
CA SER A 410 -6.68 21.63 3.06
C SER A 410 -7.95 20.80 3.12
N CYS A 411 -7.87 19.54 3.52
CA CYS A 411 -9.05 18.73 3.78
C CYS A 411 -9.69 19.04 5.15
N LEU A 412 -8.99 19.71 6.06
CA LEU A 412 -9.47 19.95 7.43
C LEU A 412 -10.84 20.62 7.54
N PRO A 413 -11.18 21.66 6.76
CA PRO A 413 -12.51 22.25 6.82
C PRO A 413 -13.62 21.27 6.40
N PHE A 414 -13.33 20.38 5.45
CA PHE A 414 -14.28 19.35 4.99
C PHE A 414 -14.42 18.23 6.03
N GLU A 415 -13.31 17.80 6.65
CA GLU A 415 -13.33 16.88 7.78
C GLU A 415 -14.19 17.43 8.91
N GLN A 416 -13.96 18.67 9.34
CA GLN A 416 -14.76 19.34 10.37
C GLN A 416 -16.24 19.42 10.00
N TYR A 417 -16.55 19.73 8.75
CA TYR A 417 -17.91 19.77 8.26
C TYR A 417 -18.61 18.41 8.36
N VAL A 418 -17.93 17.33 7.95
CA VAL A 418 -18.50 15.97 8.01
C VAL A 418 -18.66 15.52 9.46
N LEU A 419 -17.68 15.77 10.32
CA LEU A 419 -17.68 15.31 11.72
C LEU A 419 -18.64 16.13 12.60
N TYR A 420 -18.60 17.44 12.49
CA TYR A 420 -19.26 18.34 13.45
C TYR A 420 -20.37 19.19 12.83
N GLY A 421 -20.40 19.30 11.51
CA GLY A 421 -21.36 20.14 10.80
C GLY A 421 -20.95 21.59 10.64
N GLY A 422 -21.92 22.46 10.42
CA GLY A 422 -21.69 23.87 10.14
C GLY A 422 -21.94 24.24 8.68
N VAL A 423 -21.26 25.27 8.22
CA VAL A 423 -21.35 25.75 6.82
C VAL A 423 -20.44 24.88 5.96
N TYR A 424 -20.95 24.45 4.79
CA TYR A 424 -20.14 23.71 3.82
C TYR A 424 -18.98 24.57 3.32
N PRO A 425 -17.72 24.08 3.37
CA PRO A 425 -16.55 24.92 3.08
C PRO A 425 -16.51 25.44 1.64
N GLY A 426 -16.83 24.56 0.65
CA GLY A 426 -16.85 24.91 -0.77
C GLY A 426 -15.56 25.54 -1.26
N LYS A 427 -15.63 26.32 -2.34
CA LYS A 427 -14.48 27.03 -2.90
C LYS A 427 -13.91 28.13 -1.98
N ASN A 428 -14.68 28.58 -1.00
CA ASN A 428 -14.25 29.62 -0.07
C ASN A 428 -13.19 29.14 0.93
N ALA A 429 -12.95 27.84 1.05
CA ALA A 429 -11.85 27.30 1.82
C ALA A 429 -10.45 27.75 1.33
N LEU A 430 -10.36 28.28 0.10
CA LEU A 430 -9.14 28.86 -0.45
C LEU A 430 -8.76 30.23 0.12
N VAL A 431 -9.76 30.98 0.66
CA VAL A 431 -9.58 32.39 1.03
C VAL A 431 -9.05 32.58 2.47
N GLN A 432 -9.15 31.56 3.31
CA GLN A 432 -8.81 31.69 4.74
C GLN A 432 -7.32 31.45 5.07
N GLN A 433 -6.47 31.18 4.10
CA GLN A 433 -5.05 30.88 4.34
C GLN A 433 -4.06 32.02 4.07
N ASP A 434 -4.51 33.16 3.59
CA ASP A 434 -3.68 34.36 3.31
C ASP A 434 -3.87 35.49 4.36
N GLY A 435 -4.37 35.17 5.55
CA GLY A 435 -4.53 36.09 6.66
C GLY A 435 -3.49 35.89 7.75
#